data_b53941b27716f735f5511af1fa805ce4
#
_entry.id   b53941b27716f735f5511af1fa805ce4
#
_cell.length_a   1.000
_cell.length_b   1.000
_cell.length_c   1.000
_cell.angle_alpha   90.00
_cell.angle_beta   90.00
_cell.angle_gamma   90.00
#
_symmetry.space_group_name_H-M   'P 1'
#
loop_
_entity.id
_entity.type
_entity.pdbx_description
1 polymer ?
#
loop_
_entity_poly.entity_id
_entity_poly.type
_entity_poly.pdbx_seq_one_letter_code
_entity_poly.pdbx_strand_id
1 'polypeptide(L)'
;ISLLLRWIARGYWREVLGGSVLLWLMVQLVLHLPAIRIVEETVGAFAPGFVLRSHFNPLAWQIVFVTGLLLGAADAQGKLDWDRWFSPRRTDLLKVSIALVLLFMAFRLGFTNGLVPDSMALRFDVYNNRGEFALVYLLNFAGLAYLIAWLLVAGREASSPVARAAGTLLNRLFAWRFLTFIGKHSLQVYAYHVVVVYVLLGLDTRIGPFTEGTKTAMTLLAIASLAVPAWIHANYAAWMDQGGRLAPQPRTAAEGPTRN
;
A
#
# COMPACT_ATOMS: atom_id res chain seq x y z
N ILE A 1 0.31 -14.36 1.71
CA ILE A 1 -0.83 -13.72 2.40
C ILE A 1 -1.61 -14.77 3.19
N SER A 2 -2.04 -15.89 2.59
CA SER A 2 -2.83 -16.94 3.27
C SER A 2 -2.14 -17.52 4.50
N LEU A 3 -0.81 -17.68 4.48
CA LEU A 3 -0.04 -18.18 5.61
C LEU A 3 -0.06 -17.18 6.79
N LEU A 4 0.18 -15.89 6.52
CA LEU A 4 0.15 -14.84 7.53
C LEU A 4 -1.24 -14.72 8.15
N LEU A 5 -2.31 -14.76 7.35
CA LEU A 5 -3.69 -14.75 7.85
C LEU A 5 -3.99 -15.95 8.76
N ARG A 6 -3.49 -17.15 8.41
CA ARG A 6 -3.64 -18.34 9.26
C ARG A 6 -2.91 -18.18 10.60
N TRP A 7 -1.72 -17.60 10.62
CA TRP A 7 -0.97 -17.34 11.85
C TRP A 7 -1.67 -16.30 12.72
N ILE A 8 -2.15 -15.21 12.12
CA ILE A 8 -2.93 -14.18 12.83
C ILE A 8 -4.22 -14.77 13.41
N ALA A 9 -4.94 -15.60 12.64
CA ALA A 9 -6.15 -16.27 13.10
C ALA A 9 -5.91 -17.25 14.27
N ARG A 10 -4.70 -17.86 14.32
CA ARG A 10 -4.26 -18.71 15.43
C ARG A 10 -3.78 -17.95 16.66
N GLY A 11 -3.73 -16.62 16.61
CA GLY A 11 -3.31 -15.77 17.72
C GLY A 11 -1.85 -15.34 17.71
N TYR A 12 -1.05 -15.75 16.71
CA TYR A 12 0.37 -15.39 16.56
C TYR A 12 0.58 -14.00 15.95
N TRP A 13 -0.28 -13.04 16.28
CA TRP A 13 -0.19 -11.69 15.74
C TRP A 13 1.04 -10.91 16.23
N ARG A 14 1.51 -11.21 17.48
CA ARG A 14 2.71 -10.58 18.05
C ARG A 14 3.97 -11.03 17.33
N GLU A 15 4.07 -12.30 17.02
CA GLU A 15 5.18 -12.90 16.28
C GLU A 15 5.23 -12.36 14.84
N VAL A 16 4.07 -12.23 14.20
CA VAL A 16 3.96 -11.64 12.86
C VAL A 16 4.39 -10.18 12.88
N LEU A 17 3.92 -9.37 13.85
CA LEU A 17 4.33 -7.99 14.00
C LEU A 17 5.82 -7.88 14.35
N GLY A 18 6.28 -8.67 15.32
CA GLY A 18 7.68 -8.69 15.75
C GLY A 18 8.63 -9.05 14.59
N GLY A 19 8.31 -10.08 13.83
CA GLY A 19 9.06 -10.44 12.62
C GLY A 19 9.09 -9.33 11.59
N SER A 20 7.96 -8.64 11.39
CA SER A 20 7.86 -7.49 10.49
C SER A 20 8.74 -6.32 10.94
N VAL A 21 8.72 -6.00 12.23
CA VAL A 21 9.58 -4.95 12.82
C VAL A 21 11.05 -5.33 12.70
N LEU A 22 11.41 -6.58 12.96
CA LEU A 22 12.79 -7.07 12.83
C LEU A 22 13.29 -6.94 11.39
N LEU A 23 12.51 -7.33 10.39
CA LEU A 23 12.85 -7.16 8.98
C LEU A 23 13.06 -5.68 8.63
N TRP A 24 12.19 -4.81 9.10
CA TRP A 24 12.35 -3.37 8.92
C TRP A 24 13.63 -2.85 9.58
N LEU A 25 13.91 -3.26 10.82
CA LEU A 25 15.14 -2.90 11.54
C LEU A 25 16.40 -3.41 10.83
N MET A 26 16.39 -4.62 10.26
CA MET A 26 17.50 -5.13 9.46
C MET A 26 17.84 -4.19 8.30
N VAL A 27 16.83 -3.59 7.67
CA VAL A 27 17.07 -2.60 6.61
C VAL A 27 17.66 -1.31 7.18
N GLN A 28 17.10 -0.79 8.28
CA GLN A 28 17.60 0.45 8.90
C GLN A 28 19.04 0.30 9.41
N LEU A 29 19.42 -0.88 9.89
CA LEU A 29 20.77 -1.20 10.36
C LEU A 29 21.71 -1.67 9.23
N VAL A 30 21.26 -1.61 7.97
CA VAL A 30 22.05 -1.98 6.78
C VAL A 30 22.48 -3.46 6.77
N LEU A 31 21.86 -4.31 7.59
CA LEU A 31 22.20 -5.74 7.72
C LEU A 31 21.74 -6.59 6.51
N HIS A 32 20.94 -6.03 5.62
CA HIS A 32 20.42 -6.69 4.42
C HIS A 32 21.41 -6.67 3.24
N LEU A 33 22.42 -5.77 3.24
CA LEU A 33 23.34 -5.60 2.12
C LEU A 33 24.16 -6.87 1.78
N PRO A 34 24.67 -7.65 2.75
CA PRO A 34 25.38 -8.89 2.42
C PRO A 34 24.50 -9.87 1.63
N ALA A 35 23.22 -10.00 1.99
CA ALA A 35 22.28 -10.85 1.27
C ALA A 35 22.02 -10.36 -0.16
N ILE A 36 21.88 -9.04 -0.35
CA ILE A 36 21.74 -8.43 -1.68
C ILE A 36 22.97 -8.73 -2.54
N ARG A 37 24.19 -8.56 -2.02
CA ARG A 37 25.43 -8.86 -2.73
C ARG A 37 25.51 -10.32 -3.19
N ILE A 38 25.14 -11.27 -2.32
CA ILE A 38 25.08 -12.69 -2.70
C ILE A 38 24.13 -12.92 -3.88
N VAL A 39 22.95 -12.27 -3.85
CA VAL A 39 21.98 -12.36 -4.95
C VAL A 39 22.56 -11.74 -6.23
N GLU A 40 23.17 -10.56 -6.15
CA GLU A 40 23.76 -9.86 -7.30
C GLU A 40 24.92 -10.67 -7.91
N GLU A 41 25.78 -11.25 -7.09
CA GLU A 41 26.89 -12.12 -7.54
C GLU A 41 26.35 -13.40 -8.18
N THR A 42 25.35 -14.04 -7.57
CA THR A 42 24.76 -15.27 -8.09
C THR A 42 24.03 -15.03 -9.42
N VAL A 43 23.21 -13.99 -9.50
CA VAL A 43 22.48 -13.65 -10.74
C VAL A 43 23.42 -13.07 -11.79
N GLY A 44 24.40 -12.28 -11.36
CA GLY A 44 25.42 -11.68 -12.24
C GLY A 44 26.25 -12.71 -12.99
N ALA A 45 26.41 -13.93 -12.42
CA ALA A 45 27.05 -15.05 -13.10
C ALA A 45 26.29 -15.50 -14.37
N PHE A 46 24.98 -15.32 -14.40
CA PHE A 46 24.09 -15.67 -15.52
C PHE A 46 23.67 -14.45 -16.36
N ALA A 47 23.65 -13.26 -15.74
CA ALA A 47 23.26 -12.00 -16.36
C ALA A 47 24.27 -10.90 -16.00
N PRO A 48 25.38 -10.76 -16.77
CA PRO A 48 26.40 -9.75 -16.51
C PRO A 48 25.81 -8.33 -16.47
N GLY A 49 26.17 -7.56 -15.43
CA GLY A 49 25.66 -6.22 -15.20
C GLY A 49 24.31 -6.15 -14.45
N PHE A 50 23.80 -7.27 -13.96
CA PHE A 50 22.62 -7.27 -13.10
C PHE A 50 22.94 -6.57 -11.77
N VAL A 51 22.16 -5.55 -11.45
CA VAL A 51 22.20 -4.81 -10.17
C VAL A 51 20.79 -4.74 -9.63
N LEU A 52 20.61 -5.23 -8.42
CA LEU A 52 19.32 -5.19 -7.72
C LEU A 52 19.04 -3.77 -7.19
N ARG A 53 18.82 -2.83 -8.09
CA ARG A 53 18.44 -1.46 -7.73
C ARG A 53 16.93 -1.42 -7.49
N SER A 54 16.53 -1.53 -6.24
CA SER A 54 15.14 -1.30 -5.86
C SER A 54 14.98 0.14 -5.37
N HIS A 55 14.16 0.94 -6.07
CA HIS A 55 13.69 2.24 -5.57
C HIS A 55 12.75 2.08 -4.37
N PHE A 56 12.45 0.84 -4.02
CA PHE A 56 11.46 0.42 -3.06
C PHE A 56 11.94 -0.89 -2.43
N ASN A 57 12.43 -0.81 -1.19
CA ASN A 57 12.91 -1.99 -0.48
C ASN A 57 11.72 -2.77 0.11
N PRO A 58 11.36 -3.94 -0.44
CA PRO A 58 10.19 -4.69 0.02
C PRO A 58 10.32 -5.15 1.48
N LEU A 59 11.55 -5.37 1.99
CA LEU A 59 11.78 -5.75 3.39
C LEU A 59 11.47 -4.59 4.36
N ALA A 60 11.61 -3.35 3.91
CA ALA A 60 11.25 -2.19 4.71
C ALA A 60 9.76 -1.87 4.61
N TRP A 61 9.20 -1.88 3.40
CA TRP A 61 7.82 -1.48 3.16
C TRP A 61 6.79 -2.53 3.59
N GLN A 62 7.21 -3.77 3.80
CA GLN A 62 6.31 -4.84 4.27
C GLN A 62 5.67 -4.51 5.64
N ILE A 63 6.31 -3.66 6.47
CA ILE A 63 5.75 -3.26 7.77
C ILE A 63 4.39 -2.56 7.62
N VAL A 64 4.21 -1.74 6.58
CA VAL A 64 2.93 -1.08 6.28
C VAL A 64 1.87 -2.11 5.91
N PHE A 65 2.24 -3.06 5.05
CA PHE A 65 1.35 -4.12 4.61
C PHE A 65 0.93 -5.04 5.77
N VAL A 66 1.90 -5.47 6.58
CA VAL A 66 1.64 -6.36 7.73
C VAL A 66 0.79 -5.64 8.77
N THR A 67 1.07 -4.36 9.06
CA THR A 67 0.26 -3.56 9.99
C THR A 67 -1.18 -3.42 9.48
N GLY A 68 -1.37 -3.11 8.20
CA GLY A 68 -2.71 -3.06 7.59
C GLY A 68 -3.45 -4.40 7.67
N LEU A 69 -2.74 -5.52 7.44
CA LEU A 69 -3.30 -6.87 7.54
C LEU A 69 -3.73 -7.19 8.98
N LEU A 70 -2.92 -6.83 9.98
CA LEU A 70 -3.23 -7.02 11.40
C LEU A 70 -4.44 -6.18 11.82
N LEU A 71 -4.50 -4.91 11.42
CA LEU A 71 -5.63 -4.03 11.71
C LEU A 71 -6.92 -4.56 11.06
N GLY A 72 -6.86 -4.96 9.79
CA GLY A 72 -8.02 -5.54 9.10
C GLY A 72 -8.48 -6.85 9.72
N ALA A 73 -7.56 -7.72 10.15
CA ALA A 73 -7.89 -8.96 10.83
C ALA A 73 -8.50 -8.73 12.22
N ALA A 74 -8.00 -7.72 12.96
CA ALA A 74 -8.53 -7.36 14.27
C ALA A 74 -9.93 -6.72 14.16
N ASP A 75 -10.15 -5.90 13.13
CA ASP A 75 -11.46 -5.31 12.81
C ASP A 75 -12.48 -6.39 12.45
N ALA A 76 -12.13 -7.31 11.54
CA ALA A 76 -12.97 -8.43 11.16
C ALA A 76 -13.34 -9.36 12.34
N GLN A 77 -12.53 -9.39 13.40
CA GLN A 77 -12.78 -10.12 14.64
C GLN A 77 -13.54 -9.30 15.69
N GLY A 78 -13.93 -8.06 15.40
CA GLY A 78 -14.60 -7.15 16.33
C GLY A 78 -13.73 -6.74 17.53
N LYS A 79 -12.40 -6.85 17.41
CA LYS A 79 -11.44 -6.51 18.47
C LYS A 79 -11.01 -5.05 18.46
N LEU A 80 -11.32 -4.31 17.39
CA LEU A 80 -11.01 -2.89 17.28
C LEU A 80 -12.26 -2.06 17.60
N ASP A 81 -12.08 -1.18 18.54
CA ASP A 81 -13.05 -0.14 18.89
C ASP A 81 -12.57 1.17 18.24
N TRP A 82 -13.04 1.43 17.05
CA TRP A 82 -12.66 2.61 16.27
C TRP A 82 -13.09 3.91 16.97
N ASP A 83 -14.25 3.93 17.64
CA ASP A 83 -14.77 5.11 18.34
C ASP A 83 -13.88 5.48 19.52
N ARG A 84 -13.27 4.48 20.16
CA ARG A 84 -12.29 4.72 21.23
C ARG A 84 -11.01 5.39 20.72
N TRP A 85 -10.54 5.00 19.53
CA TRP A 85 -9.29 5.53 18.94
C TRP A 85 -9.50 6.86 18.23
N PHE A 86 -10.64 7.06 17.57
CA PHE A 86 -10.96 8.19 16.72
C PHE A 86 -12.14 9.03 17.25
N SER A 87 -12.24 9.20 18.56
CA SER A 87 -13.29 10.02 19.19
C SER A 87 -13.10 11.51 18.87
N PRO A 88 -14.17 12.27 18.56
CA PRO A 88 -14.12 13.73 18.42
C PRO A 88 -13.59 14.47 19.65
N ARG A 89 -13.69 13.83 20.84
CA ARG A 89 -13.22 14.37 22.13
C ARG A 89 -11.74 14.13 22.36
N ARG A 90 -11.13 13.13 21.72
CA ARG A 90 -9.70 12.79 21.86
C ARG A 90 -8.89 13.52 20.80
N THR A 91 -8.50 14.77 21.12
CA THR A 91 -7.75 15.61 20.19
C THR A 91 -6.24 15.55 20.37
N ASP A 92 -5.73 14.88 21.42
CA ASP A 92 -4.29 14.89 21.73
C ASP A 92 -3.47 14.14 20.66
N LEU A 93 -3.86 12.93 20.31
CA LEU A 93 -3.24 12.18 19.21
C LEU A 93 -3.41 12.89 17.87
N LEU A 94 -4.55 13.55 17.65
CA LEU A 94 -4.80 14.35 16.45
C LEU A 94 -3.81 15.53 16.38
N LYS A 95 -3.63 16.27 17.47
CA LYS A 95 -2.66 17.39 17.53
C LYS A 95 -1.24 16.91 17.29
N VAL A 96 -0.84 15.80 17.92
CA VAL A 96 0.47 15.19 17.70
C VAL A 96 0.65 14.78 16.23
N SER A 97 -0.35 14.14 15.64
CA SER A 97 -0.30 13.73 14.23
C SER A 97 -0.23 14.92 13.28
N ILE A 98 -1.00 15.98 13.52
CA ILE A 98 -0.94 17.23 12.75
C ILE A 98 0.46 17.86 12.89
N ALA A 99 0.97 17.99 14.11
CA ALA A 99 2.28 18.55 14.35
C ALA A 99 3.39 17.75 13.63
N LEU A 100 3.32 16.43 13.67
CA LEU A 100 4.27 15.55 13.00
C LEU A 100 4.22 15.73 11.47
N VAL A 101 3.03 15.74 10.88
CA VAL A 101 2.83 15.93 9.44
C VAL A 101 3.32 17.31 9.00
N LEU A 102 2.99 18.36 9.76
CA LEU A 102 3.44 19.73 9.46
C LEU A 102 4.96 19.87 9.60
N LEU A 103 5.55 19.27 10.63
CA LEU A 103 7.01 19.25 10.84
C LEU A 103 7.71 18.56 9.67
N PHE A 104 7.20 17.38 9.25
CA PHE A 104 7.76 16.69 8.09
C PHE A 104 7.61 17.50 6.79
N MET A 105 6.47 18.13 6.60
CA MET A 105 6.22 18.99 5.44
C MET A 105 7.16 20.21 5.43
N ALA A 106 7.33 20.90 6.56
CA ALA A 106 8.25 22.03 6.69
C ALA A 106 9.69 21.61 6.42
N PHE A 107 10.10 20.47 6.99
CA PHE A 107 11.41 19.89 6.76
C PHE A 107 11.63 19.56 5.28
N ARG A 108 10.67 18.91 4.64
CA ARG A 108 10.71 18.56 3.23
C ARG A 108 10.79 19.78 2.32
N LEU A 109 9.99 20.80 2.59
CA LEU A 109 10.03 22.07 1.86
C LEU A 109 11.36 22.80 2.08
N GLY A 110 11.89 22.79 3.31
CA GLY A 110 13.20 23.34 3.62
C GLY A 110 14.31 22.71 2.80
N PHE A 111 14.33 21.37 2.69
CA PHE A 111 15.29 20.66 1.85
C PHE A 111 15.13 21.01 0.37
N THR A 112 13.91 20.97 -0.13
CA THR A 112 13.65 21.20 -1.56
C THR A 112 14.02 22.62 -2.00
N ASN A 113 13.92 23.59 -1.11
CA ASN A 113 14.22 25.01 -1.38
C ASN A 113 15.62 25.44 -0.91
N GLY A 114 16.49 24.50 -0.50
CA GLY A 114 17.86 24.81 -0.07
C GLY A 114 17.96 25.63 1.21
N LEU A 115 16.91 25.63 2.05
CA LEU A 115 16.88 26.35 3.32
C LEU A 115 17.58 25.60 4.45
N VAL A 116 17.89 24.32 4.26
CA VAL A 116 18.59 23.47 5.21
C VAL A 116 20.08 23.43 4.85
N PRO A 117 21.01 23.71 5.79
CA PRO A 117 22.43 23.63 5.52
C PRO A 117 22.87 22.24 5.07
N ASP A 118 23.81 22.16 4.11
CA ASP A 118 24.30 20.89 3.54
C ASP A 118 24.83 19.92 4.60
N SER A 119 25.46 20.44 5.66
CA SER A 119 25.95 19.64 6.77
C SER A 119 24.84 18.94 7.57
N MET A 120 23.66 19.54 7.63
CA MET A 120 22.46 18.92 8.19
C MET A 120 21.82 17.98 7.17
N ALA A 121 21.77 18.37 5.90
CA ALA A 121 21.20 17.57 4.82
C ALA A 121 21.84 16.18 4.77
N LEU A 122 23.17 16.11 4.76
CA LEU A 122 23.94 14.87 4.77
C LEU A 122 23.66 13.97 5.98
N ARG A 123 23.51 14.57 7.18
CA ARG A 123 23.20 13.80 8.39
C ARG A 123 21.79 13.23 8.40
N PHE A 124 20.85 13.94 7.79
CA PHE A 124 19.46 13.53 7.73
C PHE A 124 19.12 12.62 6.54
N ASP A 125 19.99 12.52 5.55
CA ASP A 125 19.74 11.71 4.35
C ASP A 125 19.50 10.24 4.70
N VAL A 126 20.25 9.70 5.67
CA VAL A 126 20.06 8.33 6.17
C VAL A 126 18.66 8.12 6.77
N TYR A 127 18.15 9.12 7.53
CA TYR A 127 16.83 9.03 8.16
C TYR A 127 15.70 9.43 7.22
N ASN A 128 16.03 10.05 6.07
CA ASN A 128 15.09 10.53 5.06
C ASN A 128 15.09 9.65 3.81
N ASN A 129 15.64 8.44 3.85
CA ASN A 129 15.65 7.54 2.72
C ASN A 129 14.26 6.94 2.49
N ARG A 130 13.59 7.43 1.43
CA ARG A 130 12.25 6.96 1.04
C ARG A 130 12.27 5.51 0.58
N GLY A 131 13.30 5.08 -0.14
CA GLY A 131 13.41 3.73 -0.68
C GLY A 131 13.41 2.67 0.43
N GLU A 132 14.11 2.97 1.52
CA GLU A 132 14.24 2.11 2.69
C GLU A 132 13.20 2.36 3.78
N PHE A 133 12.20 3.19 3.50
CA PHE A 133 11.13 3.53 4.44
C PHE A 133 11.68 3.90 5.82
N ALA A 134 12.65 4.82 5.83
CA ALA A 134 13.35 5.25 7.03
C ALA A 134 12.40 5.77 8.12
N LEU A 135 12.88 5.86 9.35
CA LEU A 135 12.07 6.18 10.54
C LEU A 135 11.22 7.45 10.36
N VAL A 136 11.77 8.49 9.73
CA VAL A 136 11.04 9.75 9.49
C VAL A 136 9.83 9.52 8.58
N TYR A 137 9.99 8.69 7.54
CA TYR A 137 8.87 8.32 6.67
C TYR A 137 7.84 7.44 7.36
N LEU A 138 8.27 6.49 8.19
CA LEU A 138 7.38 5.64 8.98
C LEU A 138 6.52 6.48 9.92
N LEU A 139 7.13 7.42 10.66
CA LEU A 139 6.43 8.30 11.59
C LEU A 139 5.47 9.25 10.86
N ASN A 140 5.90 9.84 9.75
CA ASN A 140 5.04 10.69 8.94
C ASN A 140 3.86 9.90 8.35
N PHE A 141 4.12 8.68 7.84
CA PHE A 141 3.07 7.81 7.34
C PHE A 141 2.06 7.47 8.44
N ALA A 142 2.52 7.10 9.64
CA ALA A 142 1.65 6.79 10.77
C ALA A 142 0.81 8.02 11.19
N GLY A 143 1.43 9.20 11.26
CA GLY A 143 0.73 10.45 11.56
C GLY A 143 -0.32 10.81 10.52
N LEU A 144 0.02 10.69 9.23
CA LEU A 144 -0.91 10.95 8.13
C LEU A 144 -2.05 9.93 8.09
N ALA A 145 -1.75 8.65 8.28
CA ALA A 145 -2.74 7.58 8.33
C ALA A 145 -3.72 7.79 9.50
N TYR A 146 -3.21 8.16 10.68
CA TYR A 146 -4.05 8.50 11.83
C TYR A 146 -4.94 9.72 11.55
N LEU A 147 -4.38 10.78 10.96
CA LEU A 147 -5.12 12.00 10.61
C LEU A 147 -6.27 11.71 9.63
N ILE A 148 -5.99 10.95 8.57
CA ILE A 148 -7.00 10.55 7.59
C ILE A 148 -8.07 9.68 8.23
N ALA A 149 -7.70 8.69 9.03
CA ALA A 149 -8.63 7.81 9.73
C ALA A 149 -9.51 8.60 10.70
N TRP A 150 -8.93 9.53 11.47
CA TRP A 150 -9.69 10.39 12.36
C TRP A 150 -10.70 11.28 11.60
N LEU A 151 -10.30 11.86 10.47
CA LEU A 151 -11.21 12.67 9.64
C LEU A 151 -12.33 11.82 9.04
N LEU A 152 -12.08 10.58 8.68
CA LEU A 152 -13.09 9.66 8.13
C LEU A 152 -14.11 9.23 9.20
N VAL A 153 -13.65 8.92 10.41
CA VAL A 153 -14.49 8.39 11.49
C VAL A 153 -15.15 9.52 12.28
N ALA A 154 -14.34 10.42 12.84
CA ALA A 154 -14.79 11.47 13.77
C ALA A 154 -14.95 12.86 13.14
N GLY A 155 -14.41 13.09 11.94
CA GLY A 155 -14.32 14.42 11.35
C GLY A 155 -15.66 15.10 11.14
N ARG A 156 -16.73 14.35 10.83
CA ARG A 156 -18.07 14.91 10.63
C ARG A 156 -18.69 15.48 11.90
N GLU A 157 -18.32 14.94 13.06
CA GLU A 157 -18.82 15.34 14.39
C GLU A 157 -17.87 16.30 15.10
N ALA A 158 -16.77 16.68 14.43
CA ALA A 158 -15.78 17.59 15.00
C ALA A 158 -16.37 18.97 15.26
N SER A 159 -15.92 19.64 16.33
CA SER A 159 -16.29 21.01 16.65
C SER A 159 -15.78 22.01 15.59
N SER A 160 -14.63 21.76 14.99
CA SER A 160 -14.04 22.60 13.96
C SER A 160 -14.77 22.51 12.62
N PRO A 161 -15.19 23.63 12.00
CA PRO A 161 -15.83 23.64 10.68
C PRO A 161 -14.90 23.11 9.58
N VAL A 162 -13.59 23.37 9.70
CA VAL A 162 -12.57 22.88 8.75
C VAL A 162 -12.46 21.34 8.81
N ALA A 163 -12.43 20.77 10.01
CA ALA A 163 -12.39 19.32 10.20
C ALA A 163 -13.67 18.65 9.66
N ARG A 164 -14.85 19.26 9.87
CA ARG A 164 -16.11 18.75 9.32
C ARG A 164 -16.13 18.78 7.79
N ALA A 165 -15.66 19.86 7.19
CA ALA A 165 -15.58 19.98 5.74
C ALA A 165 -14.59 18.95 5.15
N ALA A 166 -13.40 18.83 5.75
CA ALA A 166 -12.38 17.86 5.35
C ALA A 166 -12.88 16.41 5.51
N GLY A 167 -13.50 16.07 6.64
CA GLY A 167 -14.10 14.76 6.87
C GLY A 167 -15.20 14.42 5.88
N THR A 168 -16.06 15.40 5.54
CA THR A 168 -17.12 15.23 4.53
C THR A 168 -16.52 15.00 3.14
N LEU A 169 -15.52 15.80 2.77
CA LEU A 169 -14.82 15.67 1.48
C LEU A 169 -14.14 14.30 1.34
N LEU A 170 -13.37 13.89 2.36
CA LEU A 170 -12.69 12.59 2.37
C LEU A 170 -13.69 11.43 2.29
N ASN A 171 -14.78 11.48 3.07
CA ASN A 171 -15.82 10.46 3.00
C ASN A 171 -16.45 10.35 1.60
N ARG A 172 -16.71 11.49 0.92
CA ARG A 172 -17.20 11.49 -0.46
C ARG A 172 -16.16 10.91 -1.43
N LEU A 173 -14.89 11.29 -1.27
CA LEU A 173 -13.79 10.81 -2.10
C LEU A 173 -13.61 9.30 -1.97
N PHE A 174 -13.53 8.77 -0.74
CA PHE A 174 -13.36 7.34 -0.50
C PHE A 174 -14.61 6.50 -0.80
N ALA A 175 -15.81 7.12 -0.78
CA ALA A 175 -17.05 6.49 -1.25
C ALA A 175 -17.20 6.51 -2.77
N TRP A 176 -16.30 7.16 -3.50
CA TRP A 176 -16.38 7.23 -4.95
C TRP A 176 -16.25 5.84 -5.58
N ARG A 177 -17.23 5.48 -6.41
CA ARG A 177 -17.37 4.14 -7.00
C ARG A 177 -16.10 3.64 -7.69
N PHE A 178 -15.39 4.52 -8.38
CA PHE A 178 -14.13 4.19 -9.04
C PHE A 178 -13.06 3.77 -8.02
N LEU A 179 -12.85 4.56 -6.96
CA LEU A 179 -11.84 4.27 -5.93
C LEU A 179 -12.17 3.00 -5.14
N THR A 180 -13.44 2.81 -4.79
CA THR A 180 -13.88 1.57 -4.13
C THR A 180 -13.74 0.36 -5.02
N PHE A 181 -13.97 0.50 -6.33
CA PHE A 181 -13.81 -0.58 -7.28
C PHE A 181 -12.35 -1.01 -7.44
N ILE A 182 -11.43 -0.06 -7.69
CA ILE A 182 -10.01 -0.39 -7.79
C ILE A 182 -9.44 -0.86 -6.45
N GLY A 183 -9.93 -0.34 -5.33
CA GLY A 183 -9.51 -0.75 -3.98
C GLY A 183 -9.84 -2.21 -3.65
N LYS A 184 -11.00 -2.72 -4.09
CA LYS A 184 -11.37 -4.14 -3.94
C LYS A 184 -10.44 -5.09 -4.69
N HIS A 185 -9.78 -4.62 -5.74
CA HIS A 185 -8.88 -5.38 -6.60
C HIS A 185 -7.43 -4.85 -6.51
N SER A 186 -7.07 -4.32 -5.35
CA SER A 186 -5.82 -3.55 -5.14
C SER A 186 -4.56 -4.30 -5.56
N LEU A 187 -4.48 -5.62 -5.37
CA LEU A 187 -3.31 -6.41 -5.74
C LEU A 187 -3.09 -6.43 -7.27
N GLN A 188 -4.14 -6.67 -8.04
CA GLN A 188 -4.10 -6.70 -9.50
C GLN A 188 -3.83 -5.31 -10.07
N VAL A 189 -4.48 -4.30 -9.49
CA VAL A 189 -4.27 -2.89 -9.83
C VAL A 189 -2.84 -2.48 -9.56
N TYR A 190 -2.26 -2.86 -8.43
CA TYR A 190 -0.87 -2.57 -8.08
C TYR A 190 0.11 -3.22 -9.06
N ALA A 191 -0.05 -4.53 -9.35
CA ALA A 191 0.81 -5.22 -10.30
C ALA A 191 0.76 -4.57 -11.69
N TYR A 192 -0.44 -4.24 -12.18
CA TYR A 192 -0.63 -3.55 -13.45
C TYR A 192 -0.02 -2.14 -13.45
N HIS A 193 -0.23 -1.36 -12.39
CA HIS A 193 0.34 -0.02 -12.24
C HIS A 193 1.87 -0.03 -12.39
N VAL A 194 2.55 -0.99 -11.76
CA VAL A 194 4.01 -1.12 -11.88
C VAL A 194 4.41 -1.31 -13.35
N VAL A 195 3.74 -2.19 -14.09
CA VAL A 195 4.01 -2.41 -15.52
C VAL A 195 3.79 -1.13 -16.31
N VAL A 196 2.67 -0.43 -16.10
CA VAL A 196 2.35 0.83 -16.79
C VAL A 196 3.42 1.88 -16.54
N VAL A 197 3.89 2.04 -15.31
CA VAL A 197 4.96 3.00 -14.97
C VAL A 197 6.25 2.69 -15.75
N TYR A 198 6.67 1.42 -15.79
CA TYR A 198 7.87 1.04 -16.54
C TYR A 198 7.71 1.22 -18.06
N VAL A 199 6.53 0.94 -18.59
CA VAL A 199 6.23 1.20 -20.03
C VAL A 199 6.31 2.69 -20.34
N LEU A 200 5.68 3.53 -19.51
CA LEU A 200 5.71 4.99 -19.72
C LEU A 200 7.12 5.56 -19.60
N LEU A 201 7.90 5.09 -18.62
CA LEU A 201 9.29 5.47 -18.45
C LEU A 201 10.14 5.05 -19.67
N GLY A 202 9.94 3.84 -20.17
CA GLY A 202 10.61 3.35 -21.37
C GLY A 202 10.24 4.14 -22.62
N LEU A 203 9.00 4.59 -22.74
CA LEU A 203 8.55 5.45 -23.84
C LEU A 203 9.19 6.85 -23.73
N ASP A 204 9.20 7.46 -22.55
CA ASP A 204 9.82 8.78 -22.33
C ASP A 204 11.31 8.78 -22.67
N THR A 205 12.02 7.68 -22.37
CA THR A 205 13.45 7.54 -22.67
C THR A 205 13.75 7.24 -24.13
N ARG A 206 12.85 6.57 -24.87
CA ARG A 206 13.10 6.16 -26.27
C ARG A 206 12.61 7.17 -27.31
N ILE A 207 11.47 7.80 -27.06
CA ILE A 207 10.81 8.72 -28.01
C ILE A 207 11.28 10.17 -27.75
N GLY A 208 11.97 10.44 -26.66
CA GLY A 208 12.44 11.74 -26.20
C GLY A 208 11.57 12.32 -25.10
N PRO A 209 12.05 13.38 -24.43
CA PRO A 209 11.32 13.93 -23.30
C PRO A 209 9.95 14.47 -23.75
N PHE A 210 8.89 13.94 -23.16
CA PHE A 210 7.54 14.44 -23.41
C PHE A 210 7.34 15.83 -22.85
N THR A 211 6.49 16.62 -23.48
CA THR A 211 6.03 17.89 -22.92
C THR A 211 5.22 17.66 -21.64
N GLU A 212 5.15 18.65 -20.77
CA GLU A 212 4.39 18.54 -19.50
C GLU A 212 2.90 18.23 -19.75
N GLY A 213 2.32 18.76 -20.83
CA GLY A 213 0.95 18.43 -21.23
C GLY A 213 0.79 16.96 -21.61
N THR A 214 1.74 16.40 -22.37
CA THR A 214 1.74 14.99 -22.75
C THR A 214 1.91 14.08 -21.53
N LYS A 215 2.82 14.43 -20.61
CA LYS A 215 3.01 13.68 -19.35
C LYS A 215 1.73 13.67 -18.51
N THR A 216 1.05 14.82 -18.41
CA THR A 216 -0.22 14.94 -17.69
C THR A 216 -1.30 14.06 -18.33
N ALA A 217 -1.46 14.12 -19.65
CA ALA A 217 -2.43 13.30 -20.38
C ALA A 217 -2.14 11.80 -20.19
N MET A 218 -0.88 11.37 -20.32
CA MET A 218 -0.47 9.99 -20.11
C MET A 218 -0.72 9.52 -18.68
N THR A 219 -0.48 10.37 -17.69
CA THR A 219 -0.77 10.07 -16.28
C THR A 219 -2.26 9.87 -16.04
N LEU A 220 -3.12 10.74 -16.60
CA LEU A 220 -4.56 10.61 -16.49
C LEU A 220 -5.07 9.33 -17.18
N LEU A 221 -4.55 9.00 -18.35
CA LEU A 221 -4.87 7.75 -19.05
C LEU A 221 -4.41 6.53 -18.26
N ALA A 222 -3.21 6.58 -17.67
CA ALA A 222 -2.69 5.53 -16.81
C ALA A 222 -3.59 5.31 -15.58
N ILE A 223 -4.03 6.38 -14.92
CA ILE A 223 -4.97 6.30 -13.80
C ILE A 223 -6.32 5.69 -14.24
N ALA A 224 -6.87 6.13 -15.36
CA ALA A 224 -8.11 5.57 -15.89
C ALA A 224 -7.97 4.08 -16.24
N SER A 225 -6.82 3.69 -16.79
CA SER A 225 -6.54 2.28 -17.17
C SER A 225 -6.46 1.33 -15.98
N LEU A 226 -6.29 1.83 -14.74
CA LEU A 226 -6.32 0.99 -13.53
C LEU A 226 -7.66 0.26 -13.31
N ALA A 227 -8.73 0.72 -13.94
CA ALA A 227 -10.01 0.01 -13.95
C ALA A 227 -9.95 -1.32 -14.72
N VAL A 228 -9.04 -1.45 -15.71
CA VAL A 228 -8.98 -2.63 -16.58
C VAL A 228 -8.65 -3.91 -15.81
N PRO A 229 -7.54 -4.00 -15.04
CA PRO A 229 -7.24 -5.21 -14.28
C PRO A 229 -8.30 -5.50 -13.20
N ALA A 230 -8.89 -4.47 -12.60
CA ALA A 230 -9.97 -4.63 -11.64
C ALA A 230 -11.21 -5.24 -12.31
N TRP A 231 -11.57 -4.79 -13.51
CA TRP A 231 -12.69 -5.30 -14.28
C TRP A 231 -12.46 -6.75 -14.76
N ILE A 232 -11.26 -7.04 -15.28
CA ILE A 232 -10.88 -8.42 -15.68
C ILE A 232 -11.01 -9.35 -14.50
N HIS A 233 -10.44 -8.99 -13.33
CA HIS A 233 -10.50 -9.82 -12.14
C HIS A 233 -11.93 -10.00 -11.61
N ALA A 234 -12.75 -8.95 -11.64
CA ALA A 234 -14.14 -9.03 -11.21
C ALA A 234 -14.99 -9.99 -12.08
N ASN A 235 -14.72 -10.03 -13.39
CA ASN A 235 -15.47 -10.87 -14.31
C ASN A 235 -14.88 -12.28 -14.48
N TYR A 236 -13.61 -12.46 -14.12
CA TYR A 236 -12.93 -13.75 -14.29
C TYR A 236 -13.65 -14.90 -13.56
N ALA A 237 -14.08 -14.68 -12.32
CA ALA A 237 -14.82 -15.66 -11.55
C ALA A 237 -16.16 -16.03 -12.21
N ALA A 238 -16.87 -15.05 -12.77
CA ALA A 238 -18.12 -15.28 -13.48
C ALA A 238 -17.91 -16.06 -14.79
N TRP A 239 -16.85 -15.80 -15.52
CA TRP A 239 -16.50 -16.54 -16.74
C TRP A 239 -16.13 -17.99 -16.45
N MET A 240 -15.36 -18.22 -15.37
CA MET A 240 -14.99 -19.58 -14.94
C MET A 240 -16.23 -20.38 -14.50
N ASP A 241 -17.17 -19.76 -13.80
CA ASP A 241 -18.41 -20.42 -13.34
C ASP A 241 -19.34 -20.77 -14.51
N GLN A 242 -19.41 -19.93 -15.54
CA GLN A 242 -20.12 -20.19 -16.78
C GLN A 242 -19.48 -21.33 -17.60
N GLY A 243 -18.14 -21.35 -17.70
CA GLY A 243 -17.38 -22.42 -18.34
C GLY A 243 -17.57 -23.77 -17.66
N GLY A 244 -17.67 -23.80 -16.34
CA GLY A 244 -17.94 -25.01 -15.56
C GLY A 244 -19.35 -25.57 -15.75
N ARG A 245 -20.34 -24.74 -16.04
CA ARG A 245 -21.73 -25.17 -16.32
C ARG A 245 -21.90 -25.73 -17.72
N LEU A 246 -20.98 -25.47 -18.63
CA LEU A 246 -21.00 -26.04 -19.99
C LEU A 246 -20.38 -27.44 -20.05
N ALA A 247 -19.72 -27.91 -19.01
CA ALA A 247 -19.25 -29.28 -18.91
C ALA A 247 -20.49 -30.22 -18.67
N PRO A 248 -20.74 -31.19 -19.54
CA PRO A 248 -21.84 -32.13 -19.33
C PRO A 248 -21.67 -32.84 -17.98
N GLN A 249 -22.60 -32.68 -17.07
CA GLN A 249 -22.58 -33.49 -15.85
C GLN A 249 -22.68 -34.97 -16.28
N PRO A 250 -21.78 -35.86 -15.82
CA PRO A 250 -21.95 -37.27 -16.07
C PRO A 250 -23.30 -37.68 -15.49
N ARG A 251 -24.21 -38.17 -16.37
CA ARG A 251 -25.48 -38.74 -15.94
C ARG A 251 -25.13 -39.84 -14.94
N THR A 252 -25.43 -39.63 -13.68
CA THR A 252 -25.46 -40.71 -12.69
C THR A 252 -26.43 -41.76 -13.22
N ALA A 253 -25.87 -42.94 -13.51
CA ALA A 253 -26.65 -44.07 -13.94
C ALA A 253 -27.82 -44.28 -12.95
N ALA A 254 -29.03 -44.26 -13.48
CA ALA A 254 -30.25 -44.46 -12.73
C ALA A 254 -30.12 -45.72 -11.87
N GLU A 255 -30.33 -45.60 -10.58
CA GLU A 255 -30.62 -46.72 -9.69
C GLU A 255 -31.79 -47.52 -10.28
N GLY A 256 -31.47 -48.76 -10.66
CA GLY A 256 -32.48 -49.69 -11.13
C GLY A 256 -33.51 -49.98 -10.03
N PRO A 257 -34.76 -50.32 -10.39
CA PRO A 257 -35.80 -50.55 -9.42
C PRO A 257 -35.49 -51.78 -8.56
N THR A 258 -35.42 -51.60 -7.25
CA THR A 258 -35.45 -52.69 -6.27
C THR A 258 -36.75 -53.44 -6.41
N ARG A 259 -36.70 -54.64 -6.98
CA ARG A 259 -37.77 -55.63 -6.89
C ARG A 259 -37.75 -56.24 -5.48
N ASN A 260 -38.92 -56.28 -4.90
CA ASN A 260 -39.30 -56.97 -3.66
C ASN A 260 -38.72 -58.38 -3.54
#